data_73bed1b42b61c39999e3432634f497b7
#
_entry.id   73bed1b42b61c39999e3432634f497b7
#
_cell.length_a   1.000
_cell.length_b   1.000
_cell.length_c   1.000
_cell.angle_alpha   90.00
_cell.angle_beta   90.00
_cell.angle_gamma   90.00
#
_symmetry.space_group_name_H-M   'P 1'
#
loop_
_entity.id
_entity.type
_entity.pdbx_description
1 polymer ?
#
loop_
_entity_poly.entity_id
_entity_poly.type
_entity_poly.pdbx_seq_one_letter_code
_entity_poly.pdbx_strand_id
1 'polypeptide(L)'
;GHVDFSYEVSRAIAACEGALLVVDAAQSIQAQTISNLYLAVDNDLEIIPVVNKIDLPSANTEVVVDEIVSLIGCKPEEVILASAKTGEGIEDIIKGIIDRVPAPEGDLNSPLQALIFDSVFNPYRGIETYFKVVNGKLSKGDRVRFMSTGKDYGVEEVGTLKLSQVPKKEILTGDVGYLITGIKEAKDVKVGDTITLVSDTNVDAIEGFEEVKPMVFAGIYPVDTDDYEDLRSSMETVSYTHLRAHETH
;
A
#
# COMPACT_ATOMS: atom_id res chain seq x y z
N GLY A 1 12.00 -4.04 -4.57
CA GLY A 1 11.02 -4.82 -5.33
C GLY A 1 11.48 -5.11 -6.74
N HIS A 2 10.82 -6.03 -7.42
CA HIS A 2 11.07 -6.27 -8.85
C HIS A 2 10.40 -5.14 -9.66
N VAL A 3 10.94 -4.84 -10.87
CA VAL A 3 10.37 -3.80 -11.76
C VAL A 3 8.88 -4.07 -12.06
N ASP A 4 8.48 -5.34 -12.03
CA ASP A 4 7.11 -5.80 -12.30
C ASP A 4 6.09 -5.45 -11.18
N PHE A 5 6.52 -4.93 -10.03
CA PHE A 5 5.65 -4.59 -8.90
C PHE A 5 5.49 -3.07 -8.67
N SER A 6 5.72 -2.27 -9.70
CA SER A 6 5.63 -0.81 -9.58
C SER A 6 4.24 -0.31 -9.17
N TYR A 7 3.19 -1.01 -9.60
CA TYR A 7 1.81 -0.64 -9.24
C TYR A 7 1.47 -0.95 -7.77
N GLU A 8 1.86 -2.12 -7.25
CA GLU A 8 1.69 -2.45 -5.83
C GLU A 8 2.49 -1.48 -4.95
N VAL A 9 3.70 -1.11 -5.40
CA VAL A 9 4.53 -0.13 -4.71
C VAL A 9 3.84 1.24 -4.69
N SER A 10 3.29 1.71 -5.80
CA SER A 10 2.61 3.01 -5.86
C SER A 10 1.38 3.07 -4.94
N ARG A 11 0.62 1.97 -4.84
CA ARG A 11 -0.53 1.87 -3.92
C ARG A 11 -0.11 1.89 -2.45
N ALA A 12 0.95 1.15 -2.11
CA ALA A 12 1.48 1.16 -0.75
C ALA A 12 2.04 2.53 -0.36
N ILE A 13 2.73 3.20 -1.27
CA ILE A 13 3.28 4.55 -1.10
C ILE A 13 2.17 5.56 -0.78
N ALA A 14 1.03 5.51 -1.46
CA ALA A 14 -0.09 6.42 -1.23
C ALA A 14 -0.71 6.31 0.18
N ALA A 15 -0.44 5.24 0.91
CA ALA A 15 -0.87 5.07 2.30
C ALA A 15 0.17 5.58 3.32
N CYS A 16 1.32 6.09 2.88
CA CYS A 16 2.44 6.48 3.73
C CYS A 16 2.68 7.99 3.71
N GLU A 17 3.29 8.51 4.75
CA GLU A 17 3.79 9.89 4.85
C GLU A 17 5.32 9.96 4.71
N GLY A 18 6.00 8.83 4.77
CA GLY A 18 7.46 8.75 4.61
C GLY A 18 7.92 7.39 4.11
N ALA A 19 9.14 7.33 3.60
CA ALA A 19 9.76 6.13 3.09
C ALA A 19 11.23 6.00 3.52
N LEU A 20 11.64 4.79 3.87
CA LEU A 20 13.05 4.46 4.07
C LEU A 20 13.68 4.07 2.74
N LEU A 21 14.66 4.85 2.27
CA LEU A 21 15.47 4.51 1.11
C LEU A 21 16.63 3.60 1.58
N VAL A 22 16.40 2.29 1.56
CA VAL A 22 17.38 1.32 2.05
C VAL A 22 18.29 0.85 0.92
N VAL A 23 19.58 1.14 1.02
CA VAL A 23 20.62 0.77 0.05
C VAL A 23 21.61 -0.21 0.70
N ASP A 24 21.98 -1.25 -0.05
CA ASP A 24 22.95 -2.25 0.39
C ASP A 24 24.39 -1.70 0.26
N ALA A 25 25.14 -1.67 1.36
CA ALA A 25 26.51 -1.15 1.40
C ALA A 25 27.50 -1.90 0.46
N ALA A 26 27.16 -3.13 0.04
CA ALA A 26 28.00 -3.95 -0.82
C ALA A 26 27.56 -3.93 -2.31
N GLN A 27 26.33 -3.48 -2.61
CA GLN A 27 25.75 -3.54 -3.96
C GLN A 27 25.47 -2.18 -4.59
N SER A 28 25.60 -1.10 -3.81
CA SER A 28 25.29 0.26 -4.25
C SER A 28 23.83 0.46 -4.71
N ILE A 29 23.54 1.61 -5.33
CA ILE A 29 22.19 1.96 -5.80
C ILE A 29 21.86 1.14 -7.06
N GLN A 30 20.71 0.46 -7.03
CA GLN A 30 20.19 -0.30 -8.17
C GLN A 30 19.10 0.47 -8.90
N ALA A 31 18.85 0.11 -10.17
CA ALA A 31 17.83 0.78 -11.00
C ALA A 31 16.44 0.75 -10.35
N GLN A 32 16.07 -0.35 -9.67
CA GLN A 32 14.80 -0.47 -8.94
C GLN A 32 14.69 0.50 -7.77
N THR A 33 15.81 0.74 -7.07
CA THR A 33 15.86 1.72 -5.98
C THR A 33 15.53 3.12 -6.50
N ILE A 34 16.09 3.47 -7.66
CA ILE A 34 15.85 4.76 -8.33
C ILE A 34 14.38 4.89 -8.73
N SER A 35 13.81 3.86 -9.37
CA SER A 35 12.42 3.88 -9.82
C SER A 35 11.44 4.04 -8.64
N ASN A 36 11.66 3.32 -7.55
CA ASN A 36 10.83 3.42 -6.36
C ASN A 36 11.03 4.75 -5.62
N LEU A 37 12.23 5.32 -5.66
CA LEU A 37 12.50 6.65 -5.11
C LEU A 37 11.70 7.73 -5.84
N TYR A 38 11.67 7.70 -7.17
CA TYR A 38 10.85 8.65 -7.93
C TYR A 38 9.36 8.55 -7.58
N LEU A 39 8.84 7.33 -7.45
CA LEU A 39 7.45 7.13 -7.00
C LEU A 39 7.19 7.73 -5.61
N ALA A 40 8.15 7.60 -4.69
CA ALA A 40 8.02 8.18 -3.35
C ALA A 40 8.08 9.73 -3.38
N VAL A 41 8.97 10.30 -4.20
CA VAL A 41 9.10 11.76 -4.39
C VAL A 41 7.86 12.34 -5.08
N ASP A 42 7.32 11.67 -6.10
CA ASP A 42 6.11 12.11 -6.81
C ASP A 42 4.87 12.10 -5.90
N ASN A 43 4.91 11.34 -4.79
CA ASN A 43 3.87 11.33 -3.76
C ASN A 43 4.22 12.19 -2.53
N ASP A 44 5.19 13.10 -2.63
CA ASP A 44 5.62 14.01 -1.57
C ASP A 44 6.02 13.34 -0.25
N LEU A 45 6.53 12.10 -0.30
CA LEU A 45 6.95 11.40 0.91
C LEU A 45 8.27 11.95 1.47
N GLU A 46 8.36 12.03 2.79
CA GLU A 46 9.64 12.26 3.47
C GLU A 46 10.56 11.06 3.27
N ILE A 47 11.75 11.29 2.70
CA ILE A 47 12.73 10.23 2.40
C ILE A 47 13.81 10.19 3.47
N ILE A 48 13.94 9.03 4.12
CA ILE A 48 15.01 8.76 5.09
C ILE A 48 16.01 7.80 4.46
N PRO A 49 17.22 8.25 4.08
CA PRO A 49 18.22 7.40 3.48
C PRO A 49 18.92 6.53 4.53
N VAL A 50 19.05 5.23 4.22
CA VAL A 50 19.67 4.23 5.08
C VAL A 50 20.63 3.37 4.26
N VAL A 51 21.89 3.27 4.69
CA VAL A 51 22.87 2.31 4.16
C VAL A 51 22.87 1.10 5.08
N ASN A 52 22.39 -0.04 4.58
CA ASN A 52 22.29 -1.29 5.34
C ASN A 52 23.42 -2.25 5.01
N LYS A 53 23.63 -3.23 5.89
CA LYS A 53 24.66 -4.27 5.81
C LYS A 53 26.10 -3.75 5.95
N ILE A 54 26.30 -2.73 6.79
CA ILE A 54 27.62 -2.16 7.09
C ILE A 54 28.56 -3.19 7.76
N ASP A 55 28.02 -4.28 8.30
CA ASP A 55 28.75 -5.38 8.92
C ASP A 55 29.47 -6.30 7.91
N LEU A 56 29.20 -6.16 6.62
CA LEU A 56 29.83 -7.00 5.60
C LEU A 56 31.27 -6.55 5.32
N PRO A 57 32.23 -7.49 5.15
CA PRO A 57 33.60 -7.16 4.77
C PRO A 57 33.73 -6.45 3.40
N SER A 58 32.72 -6.62 2.54
CA SER A 58 32.63 -5.98 1.22
C SER A 58 31.89 -4.65 1.23
N ALA A 59 31.45 -4.18 2.40
CA ALA A 59 30.74 -2.91 2.52
C ALA A 59 31.66 -1.74 2.15
N ASN A 60 31.14 -0.84 1.28
CA ASN A 60 31.82 0.40 0.89
C ASN A 60 30.90 1.58 1.23
N THR A 61 30.76 1.86 2.53
CA THR A 61 29.81 2.84 3.06
C THR A 61 30.04 4.24 2.52
N GLU A 62 31.29 4.68 2.40
CA GLU A 62 31.61 6.04 1.91
C GLU A 62 31.11 6.25 0.48
N VAL A 63 31.39 5.32 -0.42
CA VAL A 63 30.95 5.41 -1.82
C VAL A 63 29.43 5.41 -1.92
N VAL A 64 28.74 4.54 -1.15
CA VAL A 64 27.29 4.44 -1.18
C VAL A 64 26.63 5.69 -0.59
N VAL A 65 27.20 6.28 0.45
CA VAL A 65 26.75 7.57 1.00
C VAL A 65 26.87 8.66 -0.06
N ASP A 66 28.00 8.78 -0.75
CA ASP A 66 28.22 9.77 -1.81
C ASP A 66 27.22 9.60 -2.98
N GLU A 67 26.92 8.35 -3.36
CA GLU A 67 25.90 8.05 -4.37
C GLU A 67 24.50 8.51 -3.93
N ILE A 68 24.10 8.23 -2.68
CA ILE A 68 22.81 8.65 -2.12
C ILE A 68 22.73 10.18 -2.06
N VAL A 69 23.77 10.85 -1.55
CA VAL A 69 23.84 12.31 -1.48
C VAL A 69 23.70 12.93 -2.87
N SER A 70 24.36 12.35 -3.87
CA SER A 70 24.25 12.81 -5.26
C SER A 70 22.87 12.58 -5.86
N LEU A 71 22.16 11.51 -5.45
CA LEU A 71 20.85 11.14 -5.99
C LEU A 71 19.72 11.99 -5.42
N ILE A 72 19.69 12.20 -4.08
CA ILE A 72 18.57 12.86 -3.41
C ILE A 72 18.90 14.29 -2.92
N GLY A 73 20.16 14.71 -2.98
CA GLY A 73 20.57 16.05 -2.59
C GLY A 73 20.62 16.30 -1.08
N CYS A 74 20.63 15.25 -0.26
CA CYS A 74 20.74 15.34 1.20
C CYS A 74 22.19 15.61 1.63
N LYS A 75 22.38 15.88 2.94
CA LYS A 75 23.73 15.96 3.51
C LYS A 75 24.22 14.55 3.94
N PRO A 76 25.54 14.30 3.90
CA PRO A 76 26.09 13.00 4.35
C PRO A 76 25.67 12.60 5.76
N GLU A 77 25.50 13.57 6.67
CA GLU A 77 25.10 13.35 8.07
C GLU A 77 23.62 12.90 8.21
N GLU A 78 22.83 13.08 7.16
CA GLU A 78 21.42 12.66 7.12
C GLU A 78 21.25 11.20 6.70
N VAL A 79 22.32 10.58 6.18
CA VAL A 79 22.33 9.18 5.79
C VAL A 79 22.63 8.30 7.00
N ILE A 80 21.70 7.42 7.34
CA ILE A 80 21.83 6.54 8.51
C ILE A 80 22.58 5.27 8.10
N LEU A 81 23.63 4.94 8.84
CA LEU A 81 24.39 3.69 8.66
C LEU A 81 23.81 2.62 9.58
N ALA A 82 23.48 1.45 9.03
CA ALA A 82 22.81 0.40 9.79
C ALA A 82 23.22 -1.02 9.38
N SER A 83 23.03 -1.95 10.31
CA SER A 83 23.05 -3.38 10.05
C SER A 83 21.82 -4.03 10.71
N ALA A 84 20.87 -4.44 9.90
CA ALA A 84 19.71 -5.18 10.39
C ALA A 84 20.08 -6.51 11.04
N LYS A 85 21.26 -7.07 10.69
CA LYS A 85 21.77 -8.32 11.25
C LYS A 85 22.32 -8.15 12.67
N THR A 86 23.07 -7.08 12.91
CA THR A 86 23.72 -6.83 14.22
C THR A 86 22.85 -5.96 15.13
N GLY A 87 21.90 -5.23 14.58
CA GLY A 87 21.07 -4.25 15.28
C GLY A 87 21.69 -2.84 15.33
N GLU A 88 22.88 -2.65 14.77
CA GLU A 88 23.57 -1.35 14.74
C GLU A 88 22.77 -0.35 13.89
N GLY A 89 22.59 0.90 14.38
CA GLY A 89 21.90 1.97 13.68
C GLY A 89 20.37 1.85 13.66
N ILE A 90 19.77 0.79 14.23
CA ILE A 90 18.30 0.61 14.22
C ILE A 90 17.59 1.68 15.06
N GLU A 91 18.16 2.06 16.20
CA GLU A 91 17.62 3.14 17.04
C GLU A 91 17.65 4.49 16.30
N ASP A 92 18.70 4.76 15.51
CA ASP A 92 18.82 5.97 14.72
C ASP A 92 17.78 6.01 13.58
N ILE A 93 17.47 4.86 12.97
CA ILE A 93 16.38 4.76 11.99
C ILE A 93 15.04 5.09 12.65
N ILE A 94 14.73 4.48 13.80
CA ILE A 94 13.47 4.73 14.52
C ILE A 94 13.38 6.21 14.92
N LYS A 95 14.48 6.78 15.42
CA LYS A 95 14.55 8.21 15.74
C LYS A 95 14.33 9.08 14.50
N GLY A 96 14.98 8.76 13.40
CA GLY A 96 14.80 9.46 12.12
C GLY A 96 13.34 9.45 11.65
N ILE A 97 12.64 8.31 11.79
CA ILE A 97 11.21 8.21 11.47
C ILE A 97 10.38 9.14 12.36
N ILE A 98 10.61 9.12 13.68
CA ILE A 98 9.84 9.92 14.65
C ILE A 98 10.08 11.42 14.44
N ASP A 99 11.32 11.81 14.16
CA ASP A 99 11.72 13.23 14.09
C ASP A 99 11.40 13.85 12.72
N ARG A 100 11.38 13.08 11.64
CA ARG A 100 11.31 13.60 10.26
C ARG A 100 9.99 13.31 9.54
N VAL A 101 9.40 12.13 9.75
CA VAL A 101 8.15 11.79 9.04
C VAL A 101 7.00 12.58 9.65
N PRO A 102 6.26 13.37 8.84
CA PRO A 102 5.12 14.13 9.36
C PRO A 102 4.00 13.20 9.83
N ALA A 103 3.23 13.66 10.81
CA ALA A 103 2.01 12.95 11.19
C ALA A 103 0.98 13.01 10.06
N PRO A 104 0.13 11.98 9.90
CA PRO A 104 -0.95 12.02 8.92
C PRO A 104 -1.85 13.25 9.13
N GLU A 105 -2.15 13.94 8.04
CA GLU A 105 -3.09 15.06 8.05
C GLU A 105 -4.53 14.56 7.96
N GLY A 106 -5.48 15.33 8.54
CA GLY A 106 -6.91 15.06 8.45
C GLY A 106 -7.68 15.53 9.67
N ASP A 107 -9.02 15.53 9.56
CA ASP A 107 -9.92 15.97 10.63
C ASP A 107 -10.84 14.83 11.09
N LEU A 108 -10.71 14.48 12.36
CA LEU A 108 -11.51 13.42 13.01
C LEU A 108 -13.01 13.76 13.06
N ASN A 109 -13.38 15.05 13.05
CA ASN A 109 -14.75 15.52 13.15
C ASN A 109 -15.41 15.72 11.78
N SER A 110 -14.67 15.60 10.71
CA SER A 110 -15.19 15.66 9.34
C SER A 110 -15.93 14.36 8.97
N PRO A 111 -16.77 14.38 7.94
CA PRO A 111 -17.34 13.16 7.34
C PRO A 111 -16.27 12.12 7.00
N LEU A 112 -16.63 10.85 7.07
CA LEU A 112 -15.70 9.77 6.76
C LEU A 112 -15.25 9.84 5.29
N GLN A 113 -13.95 9.89 5.10
CA GLN A 113 -13.27 9.66 3.83
C GLN A 113 -12.15 8.65 4.04
N ALA A 114 -12.27 7.46 3.47
CA ALA A 114 -11.24 6.44 3.55
C ALA A 114 -10.88 5.93 2.14
N LEU A 115 -9.60 5.93 1.82
CA LEU A 115 -9.05 5.51 0.53
C LEU A 115 -8.71 4.02 0.55
N ILE A 116 -9.26 3.26 -0.38
CA ILE A 116 -8.91 1.86 -0.59
C ILE A 116 -7.60 1.78 -1.37
N PHE A 117 -6.58 1.19 -0.78
CA PHE A 117 -5.29 1.00 -1.47
C PHE A 117 -5.02 -0.46 -1.84
N ASP A 118 -5.74 -1.43 -1.24
CA ASP A 118 -5.63 -2.85 -1.60
C ASP A 118 -6.87 -3.65 -1.19
N SER A 119 -7.01 -4.86 -1.72
CA SER A 119 -8.05 -5.81 -1.31
C SER A 119 -7.63 -7.25 -1.56
N VAL A 120 -8.01 -8.16 -0.68
CA VAL A 120 -7.69 -9.58 -0.77
C VAL A 120 -8.97 -10.40 -0.62
N PHE A 121 -9.13 -11.42 -1.43
CA PHE A 121 -10.26 -12.34 -1.31
C PHE A 121 -9.99 -13.42 -0.26
N ASN A 122 -10.92 -13.54 0.68
CA ASN A 122 -10.93 -14.61 1.67
C ASN A 122 -12.17 -15.48 1.45
N PRO A 123 -12.03 -16.82 1.21
CA PRO A 123 -13.17 -17.69 0.93
C PRO A 123 -14.24 -17.72 2.03
N TYR A 124 -13.87 -17.43 3.27
CA TYR A 124 -14.76 -17.51 4.44
C TYR A 124 -15.38 -16.17 4.81
N ARG A 125 -14.67 -15.06 4.57
CA ARG A 125 -15.03 -13.71 5.03
C ARG A 125 -15.41 -12.76 3.89
N GLY A 126 -15.25 -13.21 2.64
CA GLY A 126 -15.42 -12.36 1.46
C GLY A 126 -14.18 -11.49 1.21
N ILE A 127 -14.40 -10.30 0.65
CA ILE A 127 -13.30 -9.38 0.34
C ILE A 127 -12.89 -8.63 1.59
N GLU A 128 -11.63 -8.76 1.96
CA GLU A 128 -10.95 -7.98 2.97
C GLU A 128 -10.38 -6.74 2.28
N THR A 129 -10.89 -5.56 2.62
CA THR A 129 -10.49 -4.30 2.00
C THR A 129 -9.49 -3.59 2.89
N TYR A 130 -8.34 -3.20 2.34
CA TYR A 130 -7.33 -2.42 3.05
C TYR A 130 -7.47 -0.95 2.67
N PHE A 131 -7.49 -0.09 3.70
CA PHE A 131 -7.77 1.32 3.52
C PHE A 131 -6.99 2.20 4.50
N LYS A 132 -6.84 3.48 4.13
CA LYS A 132 -6.36 4.57 4.99
C LYS A 132 -7.51 5.52 5.27
N VAL A 133 -7.74 5.88 6.52
CA VAL A 133 -8.69 6.92 6.88
C VAL A 133 -8.04 8.29 6.71
N VAL A 134 -8.54 9.08 5.78
CA VAL A 134 -8.07 10.44 5.54
C VAL A 134 -8.80 11.41 6.45
N ASN A 135 -10.13 11.30 6.57
CA ASN A 135 -10.94 12.10 7.46
C ASN A 135 -11.99 11.26 8.18
N GLY A 136 -12.42 11.73 9.34
CA GLY A 136 -13.46 11.10 10.14
C GLY A 136 -13.01 9.84 10.85
N LYS A 137 -13.93 8.92 11.04
CA LYS A 137 -13.70 7.62 11.69
C LYS A 137 -14.65 6.57 11.16
N LEU A 138 -14.26 5.31 11.28
CA LEU A 138 -15.04 4.15 10.90
C LEU A 138 -15.12 3.18 12.07
N SER A 139 -16.36 2.74 12.40
CA SER A 139 -16.61 1.83 13.52
C SER A 139 -17.25 0.54 13.05
N LYS A 140 -17.02 -0.53 13.80
CA LYS A 140 -17.77 -1.77 13.63
C LYS A 140 -19.27 -1.51 13.80
N GLY A 141 -20.10 -2.00 12.88
CA GLY A 141 -21.57 -1.83 12.86
C GLY A 141 -22.03 -0.64 12.03
N ASP A 142 -21.15 0.23 11.59
CA ASP A 142 -21.49 1.33 10.68
C ASP A 142 -22.01 0.80 9.34
N ARG A 143 -22.71 1.66 8.60
CA ARG A 143 -23.04 1.42 7.20
C ARG A 143 -22.22 2.33 6.31
N VAL A 144 -21.48 1.73 5.41
CA VAL A 144 -20.58 2.43 4.50
C VAL A 144 -21.07 2.35 3.07
N ARG A 145 -20.72 3.37 2.28
CA ARG A 145 -20.92 3.44 0.85
C ARG A 145 -19.56 3.43 0.13
N PHE A 146 -19.43 2.56 -0.85
CA PHE A 146 -18.34 2.57 -1.81
C PHE A 146 -18.71 3.53 -2.94
N MET A 147 -18.00 4.64 -3.07
CA MET A 147 -18.46 5.76 -3.89
C MET A 147 -18.47 5.43 -5.38
N SER A 148 -17.50 4.65 -5.88
CA SER A 148 -17.42 4.29 -7.30
C SER A 148 -18.57 3.41 -7.77
N THR A 149 -19.10 2.55 -6.89
CA THR A 149 -20.21 1.64 -7.20
C THR A 149 -21.56 2.14 -6.71
N GLY A 150 -21.56 3.08 -5.76
CA GLY A 150 -22.75 3.58 -5.07
C GLY A 150 -23.42 2.54 -4.17
N LYS A 151 -22.77 1.39 -3.89
CA LYS A 151 -23.33 0.31 -3.08
C LYS A 151 -23.05 0.52 -1.61
N ASP A 152 -24.03 0.14 -0.79
CA ASP A 152 -23.98 0.27 0.67
C ASP A 152 -23.80 -1.09 1.34
N TYR A 153 -22.89 -1.16 2.31
CA TYR A 153 -22.60 -2.39 3.06
C TYR A 153 -22.52 -2.13 4.57
N GLY A 154 -22.83 -3.15 5.35
CA GLY A 154 -22.63 -3.12 6.81
C GLY A 154 -21.20 -3.52 7.17
N VAL A 155 -20.62 -2.82 8.12
CA VAL A 155 -19.27 -3.11 8.64
C VAL A 155 -19.34 -4.23 9.66
N GLU A 156 -18.92 -5.42 9.28
CA GLU A 156 -18.88 -6.59 10.16
C GLU A 156 -17.67 -6.53 11.11
N GLU A 157 -16.52 -6.09 10.60
CA GLU A 157 -15.29 -5.95 11.36
C GLU A 157 -14.39 -4.88 10.76
N VAL A 158 -13.71 -4.14 11.64
CA VAL A 158 -12.59 -3.25 11.32
C VAL A 158 -11.42 -3.56 12.24
N GLY A 159 -10.22 -3.26 11.79
CA GLY A 159 -9.02 -3.44 12.62
C GLY A 159 -7.77 -2.89 11.95
N THR A 160 -6.66 -2.99 12.66
CA THR A 160 -5.34 -2.59 12.17
C THR A 160 -4.51 -3.79 11.74
N LEU A 161 -3.58 -3.54 10.84
CA LEU A 161 -2.61 -4.54 10.38
C LEU A 161 -1.33 -4.44 11.23
N LYS A 162 -0.97 -5.57 11.81
CA LYS A 162 0.34 -5.80 12.45
C LYS A 162 0.99 -7.01 11.78
N LEU A 163 1.64 -7.90 12.56
CA LEU A 163 2.03 -9.23 12.06
C LEU A 163 0.81 -10.10 11.71
N SER A 164 -0.34 -9.75 12.25
CA SER A 164 -1.65 -10.32 11.95
C SER A 164 -2.70 -9.21 12.02
N GLN A 165 -3.90 -9.48 11.55
CA GLN A 165 -5.06 -8.62 11.72
C GLN A 165 -5.41 -8.50 13.21
N VAL A 166 -5.57 -7.27 13.68
CA VAL A 166 -5.96 -6.97 15.07
C VAL A 166 -7.29 -6.21 15.05
N PRO A 167 -8.42 -6.89 15.38
CA PRO A 167 -9.72 -6.24 15.42
C PRO A 167 -9.75 -5.05 16.38
N LYS A 168 -10.42 -3.99 15.96
CA LYS A 168 -10.64 -2.76 16.72
C LYS A 168 -12.13 -2.45 16.79
N LYS A 169 -12.51 -1.57 17.72
CA LYS A 169 -13.88 -1.02 17.75
C LYS A 169 -14.06 0.05 16.68
N GLU A 170 -13.04 0.84 16.49
CA GLU A 170 -13.00 1.96 15.55
C GLU A 170 -11.60 2.16 14.98
N ILE A 171 -11.53 2.75 13.80
CA ILE A 171 -10.33 3.21 13.08
C ILE A 171 -10.50 4.71 12.89
N LEU A 172 -9.45 5.48 13.17
CA LEU A 172 -9.48 6.94 13.20
C LEU A 172 -8.71 7.55 12.03
N THR A 173 -8.90 8.85 11.82
CA THR A 173 -8.11 9.65 10.88
C THR A 173 -6.61 9.38 11.02
N GLY A 174 -5.95 9.12 9.90
CA GLY A 174 -4.52 8.77 9.80
C GLY A 174 -4.23 7.28 9.97
N ASP A 175 -5.17 6.49 10.51
CA ASP A 175 -4.97 5.05 10.66
C ASP A 175 -5.04 4.32 9.32
N VAL A 176 -4.20 3.30 9.18
CA VAL A 176 -4.27 2.29 8.13
C VAL A 176 -4.86 1.02 8.72
N GLY A 177 -5.88 0.47 8.07
CA GLY A 177 -6.60 -0.67 8.60
C GLY A 177 -7.19 -1.59 7.53
N TYR A 178 -7.95 -2.55 8.00
CA TYR A 178 -8.75 -3.45 7.18
C TYR A 178 -10.23 -3.38 7.54
N LEU A 179 -11.05 -3.70 6.55
CA LEU A 179 -12.51 -3.68 6.62
C LEU A 179 -13.07 -4.99 6.06
N ILE A 180 -14.04 -5.57 6.76
CA ILE A 180 -14.81 -6.73 6.33
C ILE A 180 -16.28 -6.36 6.31
N THR A 181 -16.88 -6.57 5.15
CA THR A 181 -18.30 -6.25 4.88
C THR A 181 -19.07 -7.43 4.29
N GLY A 182 -18.45 -8.61 4.18
CA GLY A 182 -19.06 -9.79 3.57
C GLY A 182 -19.25 -9.70 2.04
N ILE A 183 -18.65 -8.71 1.36
CA ILE A 183 -18.67 -8.59 -0.09
C ILE A 183 -17.98 -9.81 -0.72
N LYS A 184 -18.66 -10.45 -1.70
CA LYS A 184 -18.15 -11.63 -2.39
C LYS A 184 -17.70 -11.35 -3.82
N GLU A 185 -18.19 -10.26 -4.41
CA GLU A 185 -17.92 -9.93 -5.82
C GLU A 185 -16.82 -8.87 -5.93
N ALA A 186 -15.76 -9.21 -6.66
CA ALA A 186 -14.60 -8.35 -6.87
C ALA A 186 -14.92 -6.97 -7.44
N LYS A 187 -15.82 -6.98 -8.40
CA LYS A 187 -16.22 -5.74 -9.07
C LYS A 187 -16.82 -4.68 -8.13
N ASP A 188 -17.19 -5.08 -6.91
CA ASP A 188 -17.80 -4.21 -5.93
C ASP A 188 -16.77 -3.47 -5.05
N VAL A 189 -15.50 -3.89 -5.12
CA VAL A 189 -14.40 -3.23 -4.40
C VAL A 189 -13.33 -2.85 -5.42
N LYS A 190 -13.17 -1.56 -5.65
CA LYS A 190 -12.13 -1.03 -6.52
C LYS A 190 -11.01 -0.40 -5.68
N VAL A 191 -9.78 -0.71 -6.05
CA VAL A 191 -8.60 -0.01 -5.50
C VAL A 191 -8.63 1.44 -6.00
N GLY A 192 -8.35 2.39 -5.11
CA GLY A 192 -8.49 3.82 -5.40
C GLY A 192 -9.90 4.38 -5.15
N ASP A 193 -10.88 3.53 -4.77
CA ASP A 193 -12.21 4.03 -4.39
C ASP A 193 -12.21 4.66 -3.01
N THR A 194 -13.17 5.54 -2.79
CA THR A 194 -13.42 6.19 -1.51
C THR A 194 -14.58 5.51 -0.79
N ILE A 195 -14.38 5.23 0.49
CA ILE A 195 -15.42 4.77 1.41
C ILE A 195 -15.89 5.96 2.24
N THR A 196 -17.20 6.13 2.36
CA THR A 196 -17.84 7.10 3.26
C THR A 196 -18.96 6.44 4.07
N LEU A 197 -19.45 7.09 5.12
CA LEU A 197 -20.65 6.62 5.82
C LEU A 197 -21.90 6.91 4.98
N VAL A 198 -22.88 6.02 5.02
CA VAL A 198 -24.18 6.22 4.34
C VAL A 198 -24.92 7.44 4.91
N SER A 199 -24.68 7.78 6.19
CA SER A 199 -25.23 8.96 6.86
C SER A 199 -24.62 10.28 6.38
N ASP A 200 -23.41 10.22 5.84
CA ASP A 200 -22.68 11.43 5.47
C ASP A 200 -23.14 11.92 4.09
N THR A 201 -23.39 13.20 3.99
CA THR A 201 -23.86 13.85 2.76
C THR A 201 -22.82 14.85 2.27
N ASN A 202 -22.75 15.03 0.94
CA ASN A 202 -21.82 15.95 0.30
C ASN A 202 -20.35 15.65 0.61
N VAL A 203 -19.97 14.38 0.53
CA VAL A 203 -18.59 13.93 0.63
C VAL A 203 -18.02 13.83 -0.78
N ASP A 204 -16.90 14.49 -1.01
CA ASP A 204 -16.16 14.36 -2.27
C ASP A 204 -15.30 13.08 -2.25
N ALA A 205 -15.18 12.43 -3.40
CA ALA A 205 -14.25 11.31 -3.52
C ALA A 205 -12.81 11.81 -3.40
N ILE A 206 -11.97 11.04 -2.70
CA ILE A 206 -10.54 11.26 -2.69
C ILE A 206 -10.01 10.99 -4.10
N GLU A 207 -9.06 11.79 -4.57
CA GLU A 207 -8.37 11.51 -5.82
C GLU A 207 -7.70 10.14 -5.74
N GLY A 208 -8.23 9.19 -6.52
CA GLY A 208 -7.81 7.79 -6.48
C GLY A 208 -6.64 7.53 -7.42
N PHE A 209 -6.26 6.25 -7.53
CA PHE A 209 -5.23 5.83 -8.46
C PHE A 209 -5.76 5.89 -9.90
N GLU A 210 -4.89 6.27 -10.84
CA GLU A 210 -5.22 6.16 -12.27
C GLU A 210 -5.49 4.70 -12.64
N GLU A 211 -6.60 4.46 -13.36
CA GLU A 211 -6.88 3.13 -13.90
C GLU A 211 -5.84 2.81 -14.98
N VAL A 212 -5.09 1.73 -14.77
CA VAL A 212 -4.16 1.22 -15.78
C VAL A 212 -4.98 0.67 -16.95
N LYS A 213 -4.79 1.24 -18.13
CA LYS A 213 -5.45 0.74 -19.36
C LYS A 213 -4.73 -0.53 -19.80
N PRO A 214 -5.45 -1.67 -19.95
CA PRO A 214 -4.84 -2.90 -20.45
C PRO A 214 -4.24 -2.67 -21.85
N MET A 215 -2.97 -3.03 -22.03
CA MET A 215 -2.29 -2.90 -23.33
C MET A 215 -2.15 -4.24 -24.04
N VAL A 216 -2.35 -5.35 -23.36
CA VAL A 216 -2.24 -6.72 -23.90
C VAL A 216 -3.50 -7.51 -23.53
N PHE A 217 -4.05 -8.20 -24.49
CA PHE A 217 -5.21 -9.07 -24.34
C PHE A 217 -4.82 -10.49 -24.77
N ALA A 218 -5.19 -11.51 -23.98
CA ALA A 218 -5.01 -12.90 -24.32
C ALA A 218 -6.35 -13.65 -24.19
N GLY A 219 -6.66 -14.48 -25.17
CA GLY A 219 -7.79 -15.40 -25.09
C GLY A 219 -7.31 -16.75 -24.54
N ILE A 220 -7.94 -17.25 -23.49
CA ILE A 220 -7.68 -18.57 -22.92
C ILE A 220 -8.90 -19.44 -23.19
N TYR A 221 -8.67 -20.64 -23.72
CA TYR A 221 -9.72 -21.58 -24.11
C TYR A 221 -9.42 -22.94 -23.48
N PRO A 222 -10.42 -23.68 -22.98
CA PRO A 222 -10.23 -25.05 -22.55
C PRO A 222 -9.92 -25.95 -23.76
N VAL A 223 -9.23 -27.05 -23.53
CA VAL A 223 -8.96 -28.05 -24.59
C VAL A 223 -10.24 -28.82 -24.92
N ASP A 224 -11.06 -29.10 -23.91
CA ASP A 224 -12.37 -29.66 -24.05
C ASP A 224 -13.45 -28.61 -23.77
N THR A 225 -14.47 -28.53 -24.63
CA THR A 225 -15.56 -27.56 -24.50
C THR A 225 -16.39 -27.77 -23.22
N ASP A 226 -16.44 -28.99 -22.71
CA ASP A 226 -17.19 -29.33 -21.50
C ASP A 226 -16.52 -28.74 -20.24
N ASP A 227 -15.22 -28.42 -20.28
CA ASP A 227 -14.46 -27.82 -19.19
C ASP A 227 -14.57 -26.27 -19.13
N TYR A 228 -15.43 -25.67 -19.97
CA TYR A 228 -15.54 -24.20 -20.06
C TYR A 228 -15.96 -23.55 -18.72
N GLU A 229 -16.94 -24.13 -18.04
CA GLU A 229 -17.43 -23.60 -16.75
C GLU A 229 -16.38 -23.75 -15.65
N ASP A 230 -15.62 -24.84 -15.65
CA ASP A 230 -14.52 -25.06 -14.71
C ASP A 230 -13.35 -24.12 -14.98
N LEU A 231 -13.01 -23.88 -16.24
CA LEU A 231 -12.02 -22.89 -16.64
C LEU A 231 -12.45 -21.49 -16.19
N ARG A 232 -13.68 -21.11 -16.45
CA ARG A 232 -14.23 -19.81 -16.06
C ARG A 232 -14.15 -19.59 -14.54
N SER A 233 -14.63 -20.57 -13.76
CA SER A 233 -14.59 -20.53 -12.29
C SER A 233 -13.16 -20.45 -11.77
N SER A 234 -12.25 -21.23 -12.37
CA SER A 234 -10.83 -21.20 -12.02
C SER A 234 -10.18 -19.86 -12.36
N MET A 235 -10.49 -19.28 -13.52
CA MET A 235 -10.00 -17.97 -13.94
C MET A 235 -10.51 -16.84 -13.02
N GLU A 236 -11.78 -16.89 -12.63
CA GLU A 236 -12.33 -15.94 -11.65
C GLU A 236 -11.58 -16.03 -10.31
N THR A 237 -11.23 -17.23 -9.87
CA THR A 237 -10.47 -17.44 -8.62
C THR A 237 -9.01 -16.97 -8.76
N VAL A 238 -8.35 -17.30 -9.87
CA VAL A 238 -6.94 -16.92 -10.13
C VAL A 238 -6.83 -15.41 -10.38
N SER A 239 -7.77 -14.81 -11.12
CA SER A 239 -7.85 -13.35 -11.30
C SER A 239 -7.91 -12.62 -9.96
N TYR A 240 -8.55 -13.22 -8.96
CA TYR A 240 -8.62 -12.66 -7.64
C TYR A 240 -7.34 -12.76 -6.83
N THR A 241 -6.62 -13.87 -6.94
CA THR A 241 -5.47 -14.17 -6.08
C THR A 241 -4.11 -13.84 -6.70
N HIS A 242 -4.03 -13.81 -8.04
CA HIS A 242 -2.77 -13.69 -8.76
C HIS A 242 -2.77 -12.70 -9.93
N LEU A 243 -3.85 -12.64 -10.74
CA LEU A 243 -3.86 -11.80 -11.94
C LEU A 243 -4.14 -10.33 -11.62
N ARG A 244 -4.82 -10.03 -10.53
CA ARG A 244 -4.99 -8.64 -10.10
C ARG A 244 -3.67 -8.03 -9.58
N ALA A 245 -2.73 -8.88 -9.16
CA ALA A 245 -1.35 -8.49 -8.93
C ALA A 245 -0.54 -8.34 -10.24
N HIS A 246 -1.04 -8.88 -11.36
CA HIS A 246 -0.37 -8.89 -12.66
C HIS A 246 -1.15 -8.17 -13.78
N GLU A 247 -2.44 -7.82 -13.59
CA GLU A 247 -3.22 -7.02 -14.58
C GLU A 247 -2.78 -5.56 -14.65
N THR A 248 -1.72 -5.23 -13.95
CA THR A 248 -1.13 -3.91 -13.88
C THR A 248 0.21 -3.85 -14.61
N HIS A 249 0.32 -4.57 -15.72
CA HIS A 249 1.41 -4.44 -16.68
C HIS A 249 0.97 -3.68 -17.92
#